data_07396006156055bb1b29a0723d84eaa7
#
_entry.id   07396006156055bb1b29a0723d84eaa7
#
_cell.length_a   1.000
_cell.length_b   1.000
_cell.length_c   1.000
_cell.angle_alpha   90.00
_cell.angle_beta   90.00
_cell.angle_gamma   90.00
#
_symmetry.space_group_name_H-M   'P 1'
#
loop_
_entity.id
_entity.type
_entity.pdbx_description
1 polymer ?
#
loop_
_entity_poly.entity_id
_entity_poly.type
_entity_poly.pdbx_seq_one_letter_code
_entity_poly.pdbx_strand_id
1 'polypeptide(L)'
;MYPGYPELFMQLNKACEFHFQPDWYRGFEYPKEQERGYDFNEDLYVPGYFEVDIKKGESIVFSAGTSEVTPRRLKQTFEAEVADRTPRDSFYHCLKNSAHQFHNQQEGEHYILAGYPWFKCRARDMFISLPGLTLALDEVDQFEDVMKTAEKAIRSFI
;
A
#
# COMPACT_ATOMS: atom_id res chain seq x y z
N MET A 1 -9.60 -15.45 -13.91
CA MET A 1 -9.80 -15.25 -12.46
C MET A 1 -9.26 -16.48 -11.73
N TYR A 2 -8.44 -16.28 -10.70
CA TYR A 2 -7.93 -17.41 -9.90
C TYR A 2 -8.95 -17.73 -8.82
N PRO A 3 -9.40 -18.99 -8.70
CA PRO A 3 -10.36 -19.39 -7.68
C PRO A 3 -9.86 -19.05 -6.26
N GLY A 4 -10.72 -18.45 -5.45
CA GLY A 4 -10.40 -18.08 -4.06
C GLY A 4 -9.73 -16.68 -3.90
N TYR A 5 -9.50 -15.95 -4.98
CA TYR A 5 -9.04 -14.56 -4.92
C TYR A 5 -10.17 -13.59 -5.28
N PRO A 6 -10.18 -12.38 -4.70
CA PRO A 6 -11.16 -11.34 -5.04
C PRO A 6 -10.97 -10.86 -6.49
N GLU A 7 -12.01 -10.25 -7.02
CA GLU A 7 -11.95 -9.58 -8.31
C GLU A 7 -11.08 -8.33 -8.22
N LEU A 8 -10.37 -8.01 -9.31
CA LEU A 8 -9.62 -6.77 -9.44
C LEU A 8 -10.41 -5.79 -10.28
N PHE A 9 -10.79 -4.67 -9.66
CA PHE A 9 -11.44 -3.54 -10.31
C PHE A 9 -10.41 -2.48 -10.64
N MET A 10 -10.41 -2.02 -11.89
CA MET A 10 -9.54 -0.95 -12.37
C MET A 10 -10.39 0.14 -13.02
N GLN A 11 -10.26 1.38 -12.57
CA GLN A 11 -11.07 2.51 -13.07
C GLN A 11 -10.22 3.77 -13.27
N LEU A 12 -10.67 4.61 -14.19
CA LEU A 12 -10.16 5.96 -14.42
C LEU A 12 -11.24 7.00 -14.12
N ASN A 13 -10.84 8.19 -13.64
CA ASN A 13 -11.76 9.30 -13.38
C ASN A 13 -12.29 9.96 -14.66
N LYS A 14 -11.84 9.53 -15.82
CA LYS A 14 -12.19 10.05 -17.15
C LYS A 14 -12.75 8.92 -18.01
N ALA A 15 -13.66 9.27 -18.91
CA ALA A 15 -14.13 8.33 -19.94
C ALA A 15 -12.93 7.85 -20.78
N CYS A 16 -12.79 6.57 -20.92
CA CYS A 16 -11.69 5.91 -21.62
C CYS A 16 -12.18 4.63 -22.26
N GLU A 17 -11.42 4.14 -23.21
CA GLU A 17 -11.62 2.83 -23.79
C GLU A 17 -10.69 1.82 -23.10
N PHE A 18 -11.23 0.67 -22.72
CA PHE A 18 -10.43 -0.44 -22.24
C PHE A 18 -10.33 -1.49 -23.33
N HIS A 19 -9.12 -1.74 -23.80
CA HIS A 19 -8.82 -2.76 -24.79
C HIS A 19 -8.44 -4.06 -24.08
N PHE A 20 -9.35 -5.03 -24.10
CA PHE A 20 -9.07 -6.34 -23.54
C PHE A 20 -8.13 -7.09 -24.47
N GLN A 21 -6.85 -7.10 -24.12
CA GLN A 21 -5.76 -7.77 -24.83
C GLN A 21 -4.86 -8.47 -23.82
N PRO A 22 -5.32 -9.63 -23.29
CA PRO A 22 -4.57 -10.34 -22.27
C PRO A 22 -3.27 -10.92 -22.84
N ASP A 23 -2.17 -10.66 -22.12
CA ASP A 23 -0.85 -11.17 -22.47
C ASP A 23 0.02 -11.39 -21.23
N TRP A 24 1.17 -12.05 -21.40
CA TRP A 24 2.15 -12.28 -20.36
C TRP A 24 3.48 -11.63 -20.74
N TYR A 25 3.97 -10.71 -19.90
CA TYR A 25 5.36 -10.29 -19.91
C TYR A 25 6.19 -11.36 -19.20
N ARG A 26 6.90 -12.18 -19.99
CA ARG A 26 7.67 -13.30 -19.48
C ARG A 26 9.11 -12.91 -19.19
N GLY A 27 9.65 -13.50 -18.11
CA GLY A 27 11.03 -13.30 -17.73
C GLY A 27 11.35 -11.86 -17.32
N PHE A 28 10.44 -11.18 -16.62
CA PHE A 28 10.69 -9.84 -16.07
C PHE A 28 11.72 -9.91 -14.95
N GLU A 29 12.83 -9.19 -15.09
CA GLU A 29 13.97 -9.30 -14.18
C GLU A 29 14.10 -8.10 -13.25
N TYR A 30 14.51 -8.38 -12.00
CA TYR A 30 14.81 -7.41 -10.95
C TYR A 30 16.30 -7.43 -10.58
N PRO A 31 17.17 -6.65 -11.24
CA PRO A 31 18.62 -6.73 -11.03
C PRO A 31 19.06 -6.51 -9.60
N LYS A 32 18.32 -5.69 -8.83
CA LYS A 32 18.64 -5.43 -7.42
C LYS A 32 18.36 -6.63 -6.51
N GLU A 33 17.35 -7.43 -6.82
CA GLU A 33 17.09 -8.68 -6.10
C GLU A 33 18.15 -9.73 -6.46
N GLN A 34 18.57 -9.78 -7.73
CA GLN A 34 19.67 -10.64 -8.18
C GLN A 34 20.98 -10.33 -7.46
N GLU A 35 21.35 -9.04 -7.33
CA GLU A 35 22.54 -8.59 -6.59
C GLU A 35 22.53 -9.07 -5.13
N ARG A 36 21.34 -9.24 -4.54
CA ARG A 36 21.12 -9.68 -3.16
C ARG A 36 21.01 -11.20 -3.03
N GLY A 37 21.05 -11.95 -4.13
CA GLY A 37 20.93 -13.41 -4.14
C GLY A 37 19.52 -13.94 -3.91
N TYR A 38 18.49 -13.14 -4.21
CA TYR A 38 17.09 -13.53 -4.15
C TYR A 38 16.55 -13.92 -5.52
N ASP A 39 15.36 -14.53 -5.54
CA ASP A 39 14.59 -14.75 -6.76
C ASP A 39 14.33 -13.40 -7.43
N PHE A 40 14.72 -13.29 -8.69
CA PHE A 40 14.73 -12.01 -9.39
C PHE A 40 14.00 -12.03 -10.73
N ASN A 41 13.31 -13.12 -11.04
CA ASN A 41 12.61 -13.29 -12.31
C ASN A 41 11.17 -13.71 -12.06
N GLU A 42 10.23 -13.09 -12.77
CA GLU A 42 8.82 -13.47 -12.74
C GLU A 42 8.10 -13.21 -14.05
N ASP A 43 6.95 -13.87 -14.24
CA ASP A 43 6.04 -13.59 -15.32
C ASP A 43 4.88 -12.70 -14.84
N LEU A 44 4.63 -11.60 -15.54
CA LEU A 44 3.59 -10.62 -15.19
C LEU A 44 2.42 -10.73 -16.19
N TYR A 45 1.23 -10.99 -15.67
CA TYR A 45 0.01 -10.99 -16.47
C TYR A 45 -0.54 -9.57 -16.65
N VAL A 46 -0.86 -9.23 -17.89
CA VAL A 46 -1.49 -7.96 -18.28
C VAL A 46 -2.84 -8.24 -18.91
N PRO A 47 -3.96 -7.79 -18.34
CA PRO A 47 -5.30 -8.05 -18.88
C PRO A 47 -5.63 -7.21 -20.11
N GLY A 48 -4.90 -6.13 -20.34
CA GLY A 48 -5.13 -5.17 -21.43
C GLY A 48 -4.62 -3.80 -21.06
N TYR A 49 -5.10 -2.77 -21.76
CA TYR A 49 -4.70 -1.40 -21.55
C TYR A 49 -5.88 -0.43 -21.67
N PHE A 50 -5.75 0.73 -21.03
CA PHE A 50 -6.67 1.84 -21.19
C PHE A 50 -6.11 2.82 -22.22
N GLU A 51 -6.98 3.26 -23.13
CA GLU A 51 -6.68 4.36 -24.02
C GLU A 51 -7.50 5.59 -23.61
N VAL A 52 -6.81 6.71 -23.39
CA VAL A 52 -7.43 7.93 -22.89
C VAL A 52 -6.70 9.17 -23.39
N ASP A 53 -7.44 10.11 -23.94
CA ASP A 53 -6.91 11.41 -24.32
C ASP A 53 -6.58 12.25 -23.09
N ILE A 54 -5.41 12.88 -23.08
CA ILE A 54 -5.00 13.82 -22.04
C ILE A 54 -4.57 15.16 -22.62
N LYS A 55 -5.03 16.26 -22.01
CA LYS A 55 -4.67 17.62 -22.41
C LYS A 55 -3.63 18.20 -21.44
N LYS A 56 -2.87 19.18 -21.90
CA LYS A 56 -1.91 19.89 -21.05
C LYS A 56 -2.59 20.47 -19.80
N GLY A 57 -2.07 20.15 -18.63
CA GLY A 57 -2.62 20.57 -17.33
C GLY A 57 -3.77 19.71 -16.80
N GLU A 58 -4.19 18.68 -17.53
CA GLU A 58 -5.16 17.71 -17.06
C GLU A 58 -4.48 16.62 -16.21
N SER A 59 -5.19 16.13 -15.20
CA SER A 59 -4.75 15.01 -14.35
C SER A 59 -5.70 13.84 -14.50
N ILE A 60 -5.14 12.63 -14.64
CA ILE A 60 -5.88 11.38 -14.63
C ILE A 60 -5.64 10.71 -13.28
N VAL A 61 -6.73 10.26 -12.65
CA VAL A 61 -6.69 9.44 -11.43
C VAL A 61 -7.07 8.03 -11.81
N PHE A 62 -6.15 7.11 -11.59
CA PHE A 62 -6.34 5.67 -11.75
C PHE A 62 -6.59 5.03 -10.38
N SER A 63 -7.55 4.12 -10.31
CA SER A 63 -7.81 3.29 -9.14
C SER A 63 -7.73 1.81 -9.51
N ALA A 64 -7.06 1.04 -8.66
CA ALA A 64 -7.07 -0.42 -8.70
C ALA A 64 -7.32 -0.96 -7.29
N GLY A 65 -8.23 -1.91 -7.17
CA GLY A 65 -8.60 -2.46 -5.86
C GLY A 65 -9.55 -3.64 -5.98
N THR A 66 -9.93 -4.19 -4.83
CA THR A 66 -10.84 -5.35 -4.74
C THR A 66 -12.32 -4.95 -4.65
N SER A 67 -12.62 -3.67 -4.78
CA SER A 67 -13.98 -3.13 -4.79
C SER A 67 -14.15 -2.13 -5.92
N GLU A 68 -15.33 -2.09 -6.49
CA GLU A 68 -15.68 -1.09 -7.50
C GLU A 68 -15.81 0.29 -6.87
N VAL A 69 -15.20 1.28 -7.51
CA VAL A 69 -15.28 2.69 -7.10
C VAL A 69 -15.96 3.50 -8.20
N THR A 70 -16.84 4.42 -7.83
CA THR A 70 -17.48 5.30 -8.80
C THR A 70 -16.46 6.24 -9.46
N PRO A 71 -16.22 6.18 -10.78
CA PRO A 71 -15.20 6.98 -11.47
C PRO A 71 -15.30 8.48 -11.19
N ARG A 72 -16.51 9.02 -11.08
CA ARG A 72 -16.76 10.45 -10.80
C ARG A 72 -16.24 10.89 -9.42
N ARG A 73 -16.09 9.99 -8.47
CA ARG A 73 -15.58 10.26 -7.10
C ARG A 73 -14.07 10.12 -6.98
N LEU A 74 -13.41 9.48 -7.94
CA LEU A 74 -11.97 9.18 -7.84
C LEU A 74 -11.12 10.43 -7.61
N LYS A 75 -11.41 11.53 -8.32
CA LYS A 75 -10.67 12.77 -8.13
C LYS A 75 -10.86 13.34 -6.73
N GLN A 76 -12.10 13.39 -6.25
CA GLN A 76 -12.42 13.88 -4.91
C GLN A 76 -11.79 13.00 -3.82
N THR A 77 -11.86 11.67 -3.99
CA THR A 77 -11.23 10.72 -3.06
C THR A 77 -9.73 10.91 -3.02
N PHE A 78 -9.08 11.05 -4.19
CA PHE A 78 -7.64 11.31 -4.26
C PHE A 78 -7.25 12.65 -3.61
N GLU A 79 -8.02 13.72 -3.86
CA GLU A 79 -7.77 15.03 -3.26
C GLU A 79 -7.95 14.99 -1.73
N ALA A 80 -8.94 14.25 -1.22
CA ALA A 80 -9.14 14.05 0.22
C ALA A 80 -7.96 13.26 0.84
N GLU A 81 -7.54 12.19 0.23
CA GLU A 81 -6.36 11.40 0.65
C GLU A 81 -5.07 12.25 0.67
N VAL A 82 -4.88 13.09 -0.34
CA VAL A 82 -3.71 13.99 -0.38
C VAL A 82 -3.78 15.05 0.73
N ALA A 83 -4.98 15.57 1.00
CA ALA A 83 -5.17 16.59 2.05
C ALA A 83 -4.98 16.05 3.47
N ASP A 84 -5.29 14.76 3.68
CA ASP A 84 -5.12 14.08 4.98
C ASP A 84 -3.66 13.70 5.29
N ARG A 85 -2.82 13.64 4.26
CA ARG A 85 -1.40 13.29 4.43
C ARG A 85 -0.56 14.46 4.91
N THR A 86 0.44 14.17 5.75
CA THR A 86 1.49 15.13 6.08
C THR A 86 2.16 15.64 4.78
N PRO A 87 2.23 16.98 4.56
CA PRO A 87 2.90 17.53 3.38
C PRO A 87 4.36 17.05 3.29
N ARG A 88 4.86 16.81 2.07
CA ARG A 88 6.26 16.39 1.85
C ARG A 88 7.17 17.58 1.55
N ASP A 89 7.11 18.62 2.38
CA ASP A 89 7.79 19.90 2.22
C ASP A 89 9.08 20.02 3.03
N SER A 90 9.35 19.05 3.90
CA SER A 90 10.57 18.98 4.71
C SER A 90 11.06 17.55 4.86
N PHE A 91 12.33 17.38 5.23
CA PHE A 91 12.91 16.07 5.53
C PHE A 91 12.16 15.36 6.68
N TYR A 92 11.81 16.12 7.72
CA TYR A 92 11.03 15.60 8.84
C TYR A 92 9.65 15.08 8.40
N HIS A 93 8.93 15.86 7.60
CA HIS A 93 7.63 15.45 7.09
C HIS A 93 7.72 14.23 6.14
N CYS A 94 8.80 14.12 5.38
CA CYS A 94 9.06 12.91 4.59
C CYS A 94 9.29 11.68 5.48
N LEU A 95 10.06 11.83 6.58
CA LEU A 95 10.26 10.74 7.54
C LEU A 95 8.96 10.36 8.24
N LYS A 96 8.15 11.34 8.65
CA LYS A 96 6.83 11.09 9.28
C LYS A 96 5.92 10.30 8.33
N ASN A 97 5.80 10.71 7.07
CA ASN A 97 5.05 9.94 6.07
C ASN A 97 5.57 8.51 5.89
N SER A 98 6.89 8.33 5.93
CA SER A 98 7.50 7.00 5.82
C SER A 98 7.20 6.15 7.05
N ALA A 99 7.21 6.73 8.25
CA ALA A 99 6.85 6.04 9.49
C ALA A 99 5.41 5.52 9.45
N HIS A 100 4.47 6.34 9.01
CA HIS A 100 3.06 5.95 8.91
C HIS A 100 2.81 4.78 7.96
N GLN A 101 3.68 4.54 6.97
CA GLN A 101 3.53 3.39 6.06
C GLN A 101 3.74 2.03 6.73
N PHE A 102 4.43 1.99 7.88
CA PHE A 102 4.65 0.75 8.62
C PHE A 102 3.50 0.37 9.55
N HIS A 103 2.60 1.30 9.82
CA HIS A 103 1.40 1.02 10.61
C HIS A 103 0.37 0.27 9.76
N ASN A 104 -0.16 -0.81 10.31
CA ASN A 104 -1.20 -1.61 9.70
C ASN A 104 -2.30 -1.92 10.72
N GLN A 105 -3.54 -1.88 10.26
CA GLN A 105 -4.70 -2.25 11.05
C GLN A 105 -5.45 -3.38 10.36
N GLN A 106 -5.71 -4.45 11.08
CA GLN A 106 -6.48 -5.59 10.59
C GLN A 106 -7.39 -6.10 11.71
N GLU A 107 -8.69 -6.22 11.43
CA GLU A 107 -9.69 -6.76 12.37
C GLU A 107 -9.71 -6.04 13.74
N GLY A 108 -9.41 -4.75 13.76
CA GLY A 108 -9.34 -3.94 14.97
C GLY A 108 -8.06 -4.08 15.79
N GLU A 109 -7.09 -4.84 15.30
CA GLU A 109 -5.76 -4.97 15.88
C GLU A 109 -4.74 -4.12 15.13
N HIS A 110 -3.76 -3.55 15.83
CA HIS A 110 -2.77 -2.63 15.30
C HIS A 110 -1.37 -3.24 15.31
N TYR A 111 -0.67 -3.14 14.19
CA TYR A 111 0.62 -3.78 13.98
C TYR A 111 1.64 -2.81 13.38
N ILE A 112 2.92 -3.08 13.64
CA ILE A 112 4.02 -2.51 12.85
C ILE A 112 4.57 -3.60 11.94
N LEU A 113 4.62 -3.33 10.64
CA LEU A 113 5.17 -4.26 9.64
C LEU A 113 6.69 -4.26 9.70
N ALA A 114 7.31 -5.44 9.67
CA ALA A 114 8.76 -5.60 9.70
C ALA A 114 9.44 -5.12 8.40
N GLY A 115 8.72 -5.11 7.29
CA GLY A 115 9.20 -4.63 6.00
C GLY A 115 8.12 -4.70 4.95
N TYR A 116 7.81 -3.56 4.39
CA TYR A 116 6.74 -3.41 3.42
C TYR A 116 7.25 -3.68 2.00
N PRO A 117 6.47 -4.41 1.15
CA PRO A 117 5.23 -5.15 1.43
C PRO A 117 5.43 -6.63 1.77
N TRP A 118 6.67 -7.14 1.80
CA TRP A 118 6.97 -8.57 1.80
C TRP A 118 6.91 -9.24 3.18
N PHE A 119 7.23 -8.48 4.23
CA PHE A 119 7.29 -9.04 5.58
C PHE A 119 6.02 -8.69 6.35
N LYS A 120 5.49 -9.69 7.03
CA LYS A 120 4.41 -9.52 7.99
C LYS A 120 4.93 -8.87 9.27
N CYS A 121 4.07 -8.69 10.26
CA CYS A 121 4.46 -8.30 11.59
C CYS A 121 5.40 -9.36 12.20
N ARG A 122 6.53 -8.90 12.78
CA ARG A 122 7.47 -9.70 13.57
C ARG A 122 7.68 -9.01 14.90
N ALA A 123 7.43 -9.69 16.01
CA ALA A 123 7.46 -9.11 17.35
C ALA A 123 8.75 -8.36 17.66
N ARG A 124 9.92 -8.92 17.31
CA ARG A 124 11.21 -8.25 17.53
C ARG A 124 11.29 -6.91 16.80
N ASP A 125 11.00 -6.90 15.50
CA ASP A 125 11.12 -5.71 14.68
C ASP A 125 10.09 -4.65 15.12
N MET A 126 8.87 -5.10 15.44
CA MET A 126 7.81 -4.25 15.96
C MET A 126 8.24 -3.55 17.25
N PHE A 127 8.70 -4.28 18.28
CA PHE A 127 9.05 -3.69 19.56
C PHE A 127 10.30 -2.79 19.51
N ILE A 128 11.26 -3.08 18.64
CA ILE A 128 12.44 -2.24 18.46
C ILE A 128 12.07 -0.93 17.77
N SER A 129 11.20 -0.94 16.77
CA SER A 129 10.85 0.22 15.97
C SER A 129 9.71 1.05 16.57
N LEU A 130 8.83 0.44 17.39
CA LEU A 130 7.61 1.06 17.90
C LEU A 130 7.82 2.44 18.56
N PRO A 131 8.80 2.65 19.47
CA PRO A 131 8.99 3.95 20.07
C PRO A 131 9.34 5.05 19.05
N GLY A 132 10.15 4.71 18.05
CA GLY A 132 10.54 5.64 16.99
C GLY A 132 9.42 5.95 15.99
N LEU A 133 8.54 4.99 15.74
CA LEU A 133 7.43 5.11 14.80
C LEU A 133 6.17 5.74 15.42
N THR A 134 6.14 5.91 16.76
CA THR A 134 4.97 6.43 17.49
C THR A 134 5.35 7.54 18.47
N LEU A 135 6.02 7.22 19.60
CA LEU A 135 6.31 8.18 20.66
C LEU A 135 7.17 9.35 20.19
N ALA A 136 8.14 9.11 19.31
CA ALA A 136 8.96 10.19 18.73
C ALA A 136 8.17 11.11 17.78
N LEU A 137 6.95 10.73 17.41
CA LEU A 137 6.03 11.51 16.57
C LEU A 137 4.85 12.08 17.35
N ASP A 138 4.88 11.97 18.70
CA ASP A 138 3.79 12.33 19.63
C ASP A 138 2.49 11.53 19.41
N GLU A 139 2.58 10.33 18.83
CA GLU A 139 1.45 9.46 18.52
C GLU A 139 1.25 8.39 19.60
N VAL A 140 0.96 8.83 20.81
CA VAL A 140 0.83 7.97 22.01
C VAL A 140 -0.31 6.96 21.87
N ASP A 141 -1.43 7.34 21.29
CA ASP A 141 -2.59 6.45 21.09
C ASP A 141 -2.22 5.25 20.19
N GLN A 142 -1.45 5.48 19.14
CA GLN A 142 -0.97 4.41 18.27
C GLN A 142 0.00 3.47 18.99
N PHE A 143 0.86 4.01 19.87
CA PHE A 143 1.72 3.19 20.72
C PHE A 143 0.90 2.25 21.59
N GLU A 144 -0.11 2.80 22.28
CA GLU A 144 -0.98 2.02 23.16
C GLU A 144 -1.76 0.94 22.41
N ASP A 145 -2.27 1.24 21.23
CA ASP A 145 -3.06 0.30 20.44
C ASP A 145 -2.21 -0.89 19.95
N VAL A 146 -0.97 -0.65 19.52
CA VAL A 146 -0.03 -1.72 19.19
C VAL A 146 0.33 -2.55 20.44
N MET A 147 0.52 -1.89 21.60
CA MET A 147 0.81 -2.59 22.85
C MET A 147 -0.36 -3.45 23.33
N LYS A 148 -1.60 -2.98 23.20
CA LYS A 148 -2.83 -3.76 23.50
C LYS A 148 -2.92 -5.00 22.60
N THR A 149 -2.63 -4.86 21.31
CA THR A 149 -2.58 -5.98 20.37
C THR A 149 -1.52 -7.00 20.76
N ALA A 150 -0.31 -6.54 21.11
CA ALA A 150 0.78 -7.41 21.57
C ALA A 150 0.43 -8.13 22.88
N GLU A 151 -0.15 -7.45 23.85
CA GLU A 151 -0.60 -8.05 25.12
C GLU A 151 -1.63 -9.17 24.87
N LYS A 152 -2.62 -8.92 24.01
CA LYS A 152 -3.63 -9.93 23.64
C LYS A 152 -2.99 -11.16 23.00
N ALA A 153 -2.03 -10.95 22.08
CA ALA A 153 -1.30 -12.05 21.45
C ALA A 153 -0.50 -12.87 22.48
N ILE A 154 0.20 -12.23 23.41
CA ILE A 154 0.96 -12.93 24.46
C ILE A 154 0.03 -13.75 25.37
N ARG A 155 -1.11 -13.18 25.77
CA ARG A 155 -2.10 -13.86 26.61
C ARG A 155 -2.70 -15.10 25.93
N SER A 156 -2.75 -15.13 24.61
CA SER A 156 -3.26 -16.30 23.86
C SER A 156 -2.30 -17.49 23.84
N PHE A 157 -1.03 -17.30 24.26
CA PHE A 157 0.00 -18.35 24.36
C PHE A 157 0.14 -18.95 25.78
N ILE A 158 -0.53 -18.38 26.76
CA ILE A 158 -0.55 -18.84 28.15
C ILE A 158 -1.84 -19.57 28.44
#